data_b763506bc106438fed7d6eacce86c1ed
#
_entry.id   b763506bc106438fed7d6eacce86c1ed
#
_cell.length_a   1.000
_cell.length_b   1.000
_cell.length_c   1.000
_cell.angle_alpha   90.00
_cell.angle_beta   90.00
_cell.angle_gamma   90.00
#
_symmetry.space_group_name_H-M   'P 1'
#
loop_
_entity.id
_entity.type
_entity.pdbx_description
1 polymer ?
#
loop_
_entity_poly.entity_id
_entity_poly.type
_entity_poly.pdbx_seq_one_letter_code
_entity_poly.pdbx_strand_id
1 'polypeptide(L)'
;KDFFLDSKNFSYFQNTIINTWSIEKFFPIPAILKPNILWTGKQIFDSIMQNTSRKFNCFFLESRTKFNELAFAKDETKIMIRNGFLHRGIFDSSQLGKNRHGILNAVYEKLGHDIGEKFLFNLNLVLNDFQRSVSHTTGLADLIFKTDLDKQRIRVLKRKKRILKYLTRKITSKHGICCQFQKDSFKNYKFLISLKTFFIVSGYLIDYLIIFQKIFLSELYSKNIESCIPGALEKKLIDNGFAKMTSSGAKGSSLNVFQICLQLGQIELEGKCIARVKYGKTLPAFDSYDISPEANGFVFQRFLTGILPIEYFFHCMAAREGLLDTAIKTSQSGYIQRSLVKH
;
A
#
# COMPACT_ATOMS: atom_id res chain seq x y z
N LYS A 1 -16.09 2.28 -16.83
CA LYS A 1 -17.11 1.33 -17.31
C LYS A 1 -17.61 0.58 -16.10
N ASP A 2 -18.90 0.72 -15.82
CA ASP A 2 -19.55 -0.08 -14.81
C ASP A 2 -19.51 -1.54 -15.24
N PHE A 3 -19.28 -2.44 -14.28
CA PHE A 3 -19.31 -3.86 -14.58
C PHE A 3 -20.77 -4.31 -14.56
N PHE A 4 -21.30 -4.66 -15.72
CA PHE A 4 -22.63 -5.17 -15.88
C PHE A 4 -22.60 -6.70 -16.02
N LEU A 5 -23.58 -7.34 -15.42
CA LEU A 5 -23.76 -8.79 -15.48
C LEU A 5 -24.84 -9.14 -16.49
N ASP A 6 -24.51 -10.04 -17.39
CA ASP A 6 -25.46 -10.62 -18.36
C ASP A 6 -26.43 -11.58 -17.67
N SER A 7 -27.53 -11.89 -18.34
CA SER A 7 -28.56 -12.79 -17.84
C SER A 7 -28.04 -14.17 -17.42
N LYS A 8 -27.05 -14.71 -18.13
CA LYS A 8 -26.42 -15.99 -17.78
C LYS A 8 -25.67 -15.88 -16.43
N ASN A 9 -24.84 -14.88 -16.27
CA ASN A 9 -24.09 -14.66 -15.02
C ASN A 9 -25.04 -14.33 -13.86
N PHE A 10 -26.10 -13.55 -14.13
CA PHE A 10 -27.08 -13.24 -13.10
C PHE A 10 -27.86 -14.49 -12.66
N SER A 11 -28.19 -15.42 -13.56
CA SER A 11 -28.86 -16.68 -13.20
C SER A 11 -28.00 -17.56 -12.26
N TYR A 12 -26.69 -17.56 -12.39
CA TYR A 12 -25.83 -18.23 -11.42
C TYR A 12 -25.96 -17.63 -10.02
N PHE A 13 -25.94 -16.30 -9.93
CA PHE A 13 -26.15 -15.62 -8.65
C PHE A 13 -27.54 -15.84 -8.08
N GLN A 14 -28.57 -15.87 -8.95
CA GLN A 14 -29.91 -16.23 -8.52
C GLN A 14 -29.95 -17.61 -7.88
N ASN A 15 -29.33 -18.61 -8.51
CA ASN A 15 -29.28 -19.98 -7.97
C ASN A 15 -28.55 -20.04 -6.63
N THR A 16 -27.44 -19.28 -6.49
CA THR A 16 -26.71 -19.19 -5.23
C THR A 16 -27.56 -18.58 -4.12
N ILE A 17 -28.27 -17.48 -4.42
CA ILE A 17 -29.19 -16.83 -3.48
C ILE A 17 -30.40 -17.72 -3.19
N ILE A 18 -30.91 -18.46 -4.18
CA ILE A 18 -32.04 -19.38 -4.02
C ILE A 18 -31.73 -20.48 -3.03
N ASN A 19 -30.52 -20.97 -3.03
CA ASN A 19 -30.05 -22.02 -2.12
C ASN A 19 -29.74 -21.47 -0.71
N THR A 20 -29.84 -20.17 -0.48
CA THR A 20 -29.71 -19.58 0.84
C THR A 20 -31.03 -19.63 1.63
N TRP A 21 -30.94 -19.45 2.93
CA TRP A 21 -32.00 -19.67 3.94
C TRP A 21 -33.17 -18.68 3.91
N SER A 22 -33.46 -18.01 2.78
CA SER A 22 -34.51 -17.01 2.70
C SER A 22 -35.88 -17.60 2.34
N ILE A 23 -36.92 -17.21 3.07
CA ILE A 23 -38.29 -17.63 2.89
C ILE A 23 -38.95 -16.92 1.70
N GLU A 24 -38.62 -15.64 1.48
CA GLU A 24 -39.05 -14.83 0.36
C GLU A 24 -37.85 -14.38 -0.45
N LYS A 25 -37.93 -14.47 -1.76
CA LYS A 25 -36.83 -14.20 -2.68
C LYS A 25 -37.06 -12.88 -3.41
N PHE A 26 -36.20 -11.91 -3.12
CA PHE A 26 -36.18 -10.63 -3.80
C PHE A 26 -35.14 -10.66 -4.94
N PHE A 27 -35.62 -10.38 -6.14
CA PHE A 27 -34.77 -10.19 -7.33
C PHE A 27 -35.08 -8.83 -7.96
N PRO A 28 -34.07 -7.99 -8.16
CA PRO A 28 -34.24 -6.67 -8.72
C PRO A 28 -34.54 -6.74 -10.22
N ILE A 29 -35.29 -5.78 -10.70
CA ILE A 29 -35.50 -5.55 -12.13
C ILE A 29 -34.18 -5.13 -12.75
N PRO A 30 -33.82 -5.59 -13.97
CA PRO A 30 -32.59 -5.22 -14.63
C PRO A 30 -32.40 -3.71 -14.75
N ALA A 31 -31.16 -3.22 -14.56
CA ALA A 31 -30.85 -1.80 -14.72
C ALA A 31 -30.93 -1.35 -16.18
N ILE A 32 -30.57 -2.23 -17.12
CA ILE A 32 -30.63 -1.98 -18.56
C ILE A 32 -31.44 -3.10 -19.21
N LEU A 33 -32.47 -2.72 -19.98
CA LEU A 33 -33.33 -3.67 -20.67
C LEU A 33 -32.94 -3.86 -22.13
N LYS A 34 -32.42 -2.82 -22.79
CA LYS A 34 -32.02 -2.83 -24.20
C LYS A 34 -30.63 -2.19 -24.36
N PRO A 35 -29.76 -2.71 -25.26
CA PRO A 35 -30.01 -3.82 -26.20
C PRO A 35 -30.00 -5.20 -25.52
N ASN A 36 -29.25 -5.38 -24.41
CA ASN A 36 -29.18 -6.60 -23.64
C ASN A 36 -29.65 -6.35 -22.21
N ILE A 37 -30.19 -7.38 -21.59
CA ILE A 37 -30.61 -7.33 -20.19
C ILE A 37 -29.37 -7.40 -19.28
N LEU A 38 -29.17 -6.33 -18.48
CA LEU A 38 -27.97 -6.19 -17.64
C LEU A 38 -28.31 -5.73 -16.21
N TRP A 39 -27.64 -6.32 -15.23
CA TRP A 39 -27.71 -5.96 -13.80
C TRP A 39 -26.42 -5.34 -13.32
N THR A 40 -26.51 -4.50 -12.31
CA THR A 40 -25.37 -3.87 -11.65
C THR A 40 -24.94 -4.66 -10.41
N GLY A 41 -23.68 -4.51 -9.98
CA GLY A 41 -23.22 -5.08 -8.73
C GLY A 41 -23.95 -4.55 -7.49
N LYS A 42 -24.44 -3.29 -7.53
CA LYS A 42 -25.27 -2.71 -6.46
C LYS A 42 -26.58 -3.47 -6.30
N GLN A 43 -27.25 -3.81 -7.40
CA GLN A 43 -28.50 -4.59 -7.39
C GLN A 43 -28.31 -6.02 -6.84
N ILE A 44 -27.15 -6.65 -7.09
CA ILE A 44 -26.82 -7.93 -6.47
C ILE A 44 -26.67 -7.78 -4.97
N PHE A 45 -25.97 -6.73 -4.53
CA PHE A 45 -25.81 -6.45 -3.11
C PHE A 45 -27.16 -6.19 -2.42
N ASP A 46 -28.05 -5.44 -3.07
CA ASP A 46 -29.41 -5.22 -2.60
C ASP A 46 -30.17 -6.53 -2.44
N SER A 47 -30.03 -7.45 -3.41
CA SER A 47 -30.61 -8.78 -3.33
C SER A 47 -30.10 -9.56 -2.10
N ILE A 48 -28.81 -9.48 -1.80
CA ILE A 48 -28.23 -10.13 -0.62
C ILE A 48 -28.86 -9.55 0.66
N MET A 49 -28.94 -8.23 0.76
CA MET A 49 -29.50 -7.56 1.94
C MET A 49 -30.94 -7.95 2.17
N GLN A 50 -31.79 -7.80 1.15
CA GLN A 50 -33.22 -8.07 1.24
C GLN A 50 -33.53 -9.56 1.49
N ASN A 51 -32.79 -10.48 0.86
CA ASN A 51 -32.99 -11.91 1.05
C ASN A 51 -32.45 -12.43 2.40
N THR A 52 -31.53 -11.71 3.06
CA THR A 52 -31.02 -12.12 4.36
C THR A 52 -32.04 -11.86 5.47
N SER A 53 -32.69 -10.71 5.50
CA SER A 53 -33.70 -10.38 6.51
C SER A 53 -34.53 -9.16 6.12
N ARG A 54 -35.85 -9.21 6.35
CA ARG A 54 -36.73 -8.05 6.24
C ARG A 54 -36.38 -6.88 7.15
N LYS A 55 -35.62 -7.13 8.24
CA LYS A 55 -35.15 -6.06 9.13
C LYS A 55 -34.21 -5.06 8.43
N PHE A 56 -33.61 -5.42 7.29
CA PHE A 56 -32.84 -4.49 6.48
C PHE A 56 -33.68 -3.34 5.90
N ASN A 57 -35.00 -3.47 5.82
CA ASN A 57 -35.89 -2.38 5.37
C ASN A 57 -35.81 -1.12 6.27
N CYS A 58 -35.30 -1.24 7.49
CA CYS A 58 -35.05 -0.10 8.40
C CYS A 58 -33.57 0.22 8.57
N PHE A 59 -32.71 -0.38 7.76
CA PHE A 59 -31.25 -0.20 7.89
C PHE A 59 -30.78 1.03 7.11
N PHE A 60 -30.10 1.92 7.83
CA PHE A 60 -29.49 3.12 7.29
C PHE A 60 -28.01 3.18 7.67
N LEU A 61 -27.14 3.44 6.67
CA LEU A 61 -25.71 3.61 6.86
C LEU A 61 -25.15 4.67 5.89
N GLU A 62 -24.42 5.63 6.44
CA GLU A 62 -23.57 6.54 5.65
C GLU A 62 -22.12 6.38 6.07
N SER A 63 -21.24 6.26 5.08
CA SER A 63 -19.81 6.05 5.30
C SER A 63 -19.00 6.57 4.12
N ARG A 64 -17.66 6.62 4.27
CA ARG A 64 -16.73 7.03 3.20
C ARG A 64 -15.77 5.90 2.86
N THR A 65 -15.42 5.80 1.58
CA THR A 65 -14.39 4.89 1.08
C THR A 65 -13.00 5.52 1.19
N LYS A 66 -11.98 4.68 1.16
CA LYS A 66 -10.57 5.12 1.05
C LYS A 66 -10.14 5.36 -0.40
N PHE A 67 -10.99 5.04 -1.37
CA PHE A 67 -10.68 5.29 -2.77
C PHE A 67 -10.44 6.77 -3.03
N ASN A 68 -9.37 7.05 -3.79
CA ASN A 68 -9.04 8.41 -4.16
C ASN A 68 -10.09 8.95 -5.15
N GLU A 69 -10.55 10.17 -4.93
CA GLU A 69 -11.54 10.87 -5.77
C GLU A 69 -11.14 10.97 -7.24
N LEU A 70 -9.83 10.91 -7.54
CA LEU A 70 -9.29 10.92 -8.91
C LEU A 70 -9.62 9.67 -9.73
N ALA A 71 -9.96 8.55 -9.07
CA ALA A 71 -10.22 7.28 -9.74
C ALA A 71 -11.69 7.05 -10.06
N PHE A 72 -12.59 7.67 -9.31
CA PHE A 72 -14.05 7.52 -9.42
C PHE A 72 -14.76 8.87 -9.32
N ALA A 73 -16.02 8.91 -9.75
CA ALA A 73 -16.84 10.08 -9.54
C ALA A 73 -16.94 10.41 -8.04
N LYS A 74 -16.89 11.69 -7.68
CA LYS A 74 -16.92 12.14 -6.26
C LYS A 74 -18.10 11.58 -5.48
N ASP A 75 -19.21 11.34 -6.14
CA ASP A 75 -20.42 10.80 -5.52
C ASP A 75 -20.27 9.33 -5.11
N GLU A 76 -19.42 8.55 -5.78
CA GLU A 76 -19.18 7.13 -5.49
C GLU A 76 -18.17 6.93 -4.34
N THR A 77 -17.52 8.00 -3.86
CA THR A 77 -16.64 7.93 -2.67
C THR A 77 -17.43 7.91 -1.35
N LYS A 78 -18.70 8.27 -1.40
CA LYS A 78 -19.62 8.21 -0.25
C LYS A 78 -20.54 7.01 -0.40
N ILE A 79 -20.54 6.13 0.58
CA ILE A 79 -21.45 5.00 0.64
C ILE A 79 -22.73 5.45 1.33
N MET A 80 -23.86 5.16 0.71
CA MET A 80 -25.18 5.43 1.26
C MET A 80 -26.07 4.21 1.06
N ILE A 81 -26.47 3.59 2.16
CA ILE A 81 -27.43 2.50 2.21
C ILE A 81 -28.66 3.03 2.94
N ARG A 82 -29.84 2.91 2.30
CA ARG A 82 -31.14 3.27 2.88
C ARG A 82 -32.14 2.15 2.61
N ASN A 83 -32.83 1.75 3.64
CA ASN A 83 -33.84 0.68 3.58
C ASN A 83 -33.30 -0.63 2.98
N GLY A 84 -32.02 -0.92 3.24
CA GLY A 84 -31.34 -2.10 2.71
C GLY A 84 -30.97 -2.02 1.22
N PHE A 85 -31.05 -0.84 0.59
CA PHE A 85 -30.61 -0.61 -0.78
C PHE A 85 -29.35 0.26 -0.82
N LEU A 86 -28.38 -0.15 -1.63
CA LEU A 86 -27.15 0.59 -1.85
C LEU A 86 -27.34 1.64 -2.96
N HIS A 87 -27.63 2.88 -2.57
CA HIS A 87 -27.84 3.96 -3.53
C HIS A 87 -26.54 4.48 -4.13
N ARG A 88 -25.48 4.62 -3.32
CA ARG A 88 -24.20 5.16 -3.73
C ARG A 88 -23.06 4.42 -3.07
N GLY A 89 -21.89 4.46 -3.71
CA GLY A 89 -20.62 4.05 -3.15
C GLY A 89 -20.08 2.73 -3.66
N ILE A 90 -18.79 2.58 -3.44
CA ILE A 90 -17.99 1.39 -3.78
C ILE A 90 -17.43 0.83 -2.48
N PHE A 91 -17.57 -0.47 -2.27
CA PHE A 91 -17.02 -1.14 -1.09
C PHE A 91 -15.52 -1.34 -1.22
N ASP A 92 -14.83 -1.09 -0.12
CA ASP A 92 -13.41 -1.33 0.06
C ASP A 92 -13.13 -2.01 1.41
N SER A 93 -11.86 -2.15 1.78
CA SER A 93 -11.48 -2.73 3.06
C SER A 93 -11.95 -1.93 4.27
N SER A 94 -12.36 -0.67 4.10
CA SER A 94 -12.91 0.12 5.19
C SER A 94 -14.33 -0.31 5.56
N GLN A 95 -15.06 -0.92 4.64
CA GLN A 95 -16.43 -1.38 4.82
C GLN A 95 -16.53 -2.87 5.16
N LEU A 96 -15.76 -3.69 4.43
CA LEU A 96 -15.80 -5.16 4.58
C LEU A 96 -14.66 -5.69 5.46
N GLY A 97 -13.75 -4.83 5.91
CA GLY A 97 -12.62 -5.19 6.77
C GLY A 97 -12.88 -4.98 8.26
N LYS A 98 -11.81 -5.04 9.05
CA LYS A 98 -11.79 -4.89 10.53
C LYS A 98 -12.04 -3.44 10.98
N ASN A 99 -13.02 -2.77 10.45
CA ASN A 99 -13.27 -1.37 10.77
C ASN A 99 -14.52 -1.21 11.62
N ARG A 100 -14.42 -0.46 12.73
CA ARG A 100 -15.54 -0.21 13.65
C ARG A 100 -16.75 0.45 12.95
N HIS A 101 -16.49 1.22 11.91
CA HIS A 101 -17.53 1.92 11.13
C HIS A 101 -17.86 1.21 9.81
N GLY A 102 -17.48 -0.05 9.65
CA GLY A 102 -17.79 -0.86 8.49
C GLY A 102 -19.21 -1.40 8.51
N ILE A 103 -19.69 -1.84 7.33
CA ILE A 103 -21.05 -2.39 7.20
C ILE A 103 -21.25 -3.65 8.02
N LEU A 104 -20.24 -4.53 8.12
CA LEU A 104 -20.34 -5.77 8.91
C LEU A 104 -20.58 -5.48 10.38
N ASN A 105 -19.84 -4.51 10.94
CA ASN A 105 -20.02 -4.12 12.33
C ASN A 105 -21.37 -3.44 12.56
N ALA A 106 -21.79 -2.57 11.64
CA ALA A 106 -23.09 -1.89 11.73
C ALA A 106 -24.27 -2.88 11.66
N VAL A 107 -24.18 -3.91 10.81
CA VAL A 107 -25.17 -4.97 10.73
C VAL A 107 -25.23 -5.76 12.04
N TYR A 108 -24.07 -6.14 12.58
CA TYR A 108 -23.97 -6.86 13.83
C TYR A 108 -24.58 -6.07 15.01
N GLU A 109 -24.21 -4.78 15.14
CA GLU A 109 -24.70 -3.94 16.24
C GLU A 109 -26.20 -3.60 16.17
N LYS A 110 -26.71 -3.37 14.95
CA LYS A 110 -28.13 -2.94 14.76
C LYS A 110 -29.11 -4.10 14.63
N LEU A 111 -28.71 -5.17 13.98
CA LEU A 111 -29.62 -6.27 13.60
C LEU A 111 -29.37 -7.56 14.40
N GLY A 112 -28.28 -7.63 15.15
CA GLY A 112 -27.89 -8.76 15.95
C GLY A 112 -26.98 -9.75 15.21
N HIS A 113 -26.44 -10.72 15.96
CA HIS A 113 -25.41 -11.62 15.47
C HIS A 113 -25.95 -12.64 14.45
N ASP A 114 -27.17 -13.18 14.65
CA ASP A 114 -27.77 -14.18 13.75
C ASP A 114 -27.94 -13.64 12.33
N ILE A 115 -28.34 -12.37 12.20
CA ILE A 115 -28.51 -11.71 10.91
C ILE A 115 -27.15 -11.36 10.32
N GLY A 116 -26.21 -10.95 11.18
CA GLY A 116 -24.83 -10.67 10.78
C GLY A 116 -24.13 -11.91 10.21
N GLU A 117 -24.29 -13.06 10.84
CA GLU A 117 -23.77 -14.33 10.35
C GLU A 117 -24.36 -14.71 8.98
N LYS A 118 -25.68 -14.71 8.87
CA LYS A 118 -26.37 -15.01 7.60
C LYS A 118 -25.96 -14.05 6.48
N PHE A 119 -25.85 -12.75 6.79
CA PHE A 119 -25.41 -11.74 5.84
C PHE A 119 -24.00 -12.02 5.36
N LEU A 120 -23.07 -12.29 6.25
CA LEU A 120 -21.67 -12.60 5.91
C LEU A 120 -21.58 -13.88 5.08
N PHE A 121 -22.33 -14.90 5.42
CA PHE A 121 -22.37 -16.16 4.68
C PHE A 121 -22.88 -15.96 3.25
N ASN A 122 -24.04 -15.29 3.08
CA ASN A 122 -24.61 -15.01 1.78
C ASN A 122 -23.69 -14.13 0.90
N LEU A 123 -23.10 -13.11 1.50
CA LEU A 123 -22.13 -12.24 0.83
C LEU A 123 -20.91 -13.04 0.33
N ASN A 124 -20.38 -13.92 1.17
CA ASN A 124 -19.22 -14.73 0.80
C ASN A 124 -19.53 -15.71 -0.34
N LEU A 125 -20.69 -16.36 -0.31
CA LEU A 125 -21.11 -17.25 -1.40
C LEU A 125 -21.20 -16.51 -2.74
N VAL A 126 -21.88 -15.37 -2.77
CA VAL A 126 -22.07 -14.57 -4.00
C VAL A 126 -20.73 -14.02 -4.51
N LEU A 127 -19.85 -13.54 -3.62
CA LEU A 127 -18.53 -13.05 -4.01
C LEU A 127 -17.63 -14.16 -4.55
N ASN A 128 -17.69 -15.37 -3.99
CA ASN A 128 -16.96 -16.52 -4.51
C ASN A 128 -17.43 -16.92 -5.92
N ASP A 129 -18.73 -16.94 -6.16
CA ASP A 129 -19.27 -17.22 -7.49
C ASP A 129 -18.90 -16.13 -8.50
N PHE A 130 -18.94 -14.86 -8.09
CA PHE A 130 -18.47 -13.77 -8.92
C PHE A 130 -16.99 -13.95 -9.28
N GLN A 131 -16.14 -14.29 -8.31
CA GLN A 131 -14.71 -14.49 -8.56
C GLN A 131 -14.44 -15.68 -9.48
N ARG A 132 -15.23 -16.75 -9.40
CA ARG A 132 -15.17 -17.87 -10.35
C ARG A 132 -15.51 -17.46 -11.78
N SER A 133 -16.52 -16.60 -11.95
CA SER A 133 -17.00 -16.16 -13.27
C SER A 133 -16.06 -15.15 -13.93
N VAL A 134 -15.51 -14.20 -13.17
CA VAL A 134 -14.73 -13.08 -13.71
C VAL A 134 -13.23 -13.34 -13.63
N SER A 135 -12.78 -14.15 -12.69
CA SER A 135 -11.38 -14.38 -12.32
C SER A 135 -10.61 -13.10 -11.99
N HIS A 136 -9.52 -13.21 -11.26
CA HIS A 136 -8.63 -12.09 -10.96
C HIS A 136 -7.19 -12.51 -11.20
N THR A 137 -6.51 -11.80 -12.09
CA THR A 137 -5.10 -12.04 -12.40
C THR A 137 -4.32 -10.74 -12.35
N THR A 138 -3.03 -10.84 -12.03
CA THR A 138 -2.09 -9.73 -12.10
C THR A 138 -0.98 -10.09 -13.07
N GLY A 139 -0.71 -9.21 -14.01
CA GLY A 139 0.33 -9.39 -15.01
C GLY A 139 1.41 -8.31 -14.94
N LEU A 140 2.52 -8.53 -15.63
CA LEU A 140 3.60 -7.54 -15.71
C LEU A 140 3.12 -6.20 -16.29
N ALA A 141 2.20 -6.23 -17.24
CA ALA A 141 1.59 -5.03 -17.83
C ALA A 141 0.87 -4.13 -16.83
N ASP A 142 0.44 -4.69 -15.67
CA ASP A 142 -0.21 -3.92 -14.62
C ASP A 142 0.77 -3.04 -13.83
N LEU A 143 2.08 -3.31 -13.94
CA LEU A 143 3.16 -2.64 -13.21
C LEU A 143 3.92 -1.62 -14.07
N ILE A 144 3.69 -1.62 -15.38
CA ILE A 144 4.40 -0.76 -16.32
C ILE A 144 3.84 0.66 -16.27
N PHE A 145 4.73 1.65 -16.21
CA PHE A 145 4.38 3.05 -16.35
C PHE A 145 4.29 3.46 -17.82
N LYS A 146 3.49 4.46 -18.09
CA LYS A 146 3.53 5.19 -19.37
C LYS A 146 4.94 5.68 -19.63
N THR A 147 5.43 5.51 -20.85
CA THR A 147 6.82 5.78 -21.26
C THR A 147 7.28 7.19 -20.89
N ASP A 148 6.42 8.21 -21.04
CA ASP A 148 6.75 9.58 -20.73
C ASP A 148 6.91 9.83 -19.24
N LEU A 149 6.09 9.18 -18.42
CA LEU A 149 6.16 9.26 -16.96
C LEU A 149 7.37 8.50 -16.41
N ASP A 150 7.78 7.40 -17.04
CA ASP A 150 9.01 6.72 -16.65
C ASP A 150 10.27 7.55 -16.96
N LYS A 151 10.29 8.26 -18.10
CA LYS A 151 11.34 9.23 -18.40
C LYS A 151 11.36 10.38 -17.38
N GLN A 152 10.20 10.89 -16.99
CA GLN A 152 10.10 11.92 -15.93
C GLN A 152 10.61 11.38 -14.59
N ARG A 153 10.26 10.15 -14.20
CA ARG A 153 10.77 9.47 -13.01
C ARG A 153 12.30 9.50 -12.97
N ILE A 154 12.96 9.08 -14.05
CA ILE A 154 14.42 9.06 -14.14
C ILE A 154 15.01 10.48 -14.01
N ARG A 155 14.40 11.50 -14.63
CA ARG A 155 14.84 12.91 -14.52
C ARG A 155 14.72 13.40 -13.07
N VAL A 156 13.60 13.12 -12.41
CA VAL A 156 13.35 13.50 -11.02
C VAL A 156 14.35 12.84 -10.08
N LEU A 157 14.60 11.54 -10.23
CA LEU A 157 15.57 10.81 -9.42
C LEU A 157 16.99 11.35 -9.60
N LYS A 158 17.41 11.63 -10.83
CA LYS A 158 18.71 12.26 -11.12
C LYS A 158 18.82 13.65 -10.49
N ARG A 159 17.75 14.47 -10.56
CA ARG A 159 17.71 15.79 -9.92
C ARG A 159 17.82 15.69 -8.41
N LYS A 160 17.08 14.79 -7.78
CA LYS A 160 17.13 14.53 -6.33
C LYS A 160 18.54 14.14 -5.87
N LYS A 161 19.20 13.23 -6.59
CA LYS A 161 20.58 12.82 -6.30
C LYS A 161 21.56 13.99 -6.35
N ARG A 162 21.39 14.91 -7.33
CA ARG A 162 22.21 16.12 -7.43
C ARG A 162 21.95 17.09 -6.26
N ILE A 163 20.70 17.33 -5.92
CA ILE A 163 20.31 18.24 -4.81
C ILE A 163 20.89 17.71 -3.49
N LEU A 164 20.75 16.41 -3.21
CA LEU A 164 21.29 15.80 -2.02
C LEU A 164 22.81 15.93 -1.94
N LYS A 165 23.52 15.66 -3.02
CA LYS A 165 24.97 15.85 -3.07
C LYS A 165 25.37 17.31 -2.82
N TYR A 166 24.61 18.26 -3.38
CA TYR A 166 24.85 19.68 -3.14
C TYR A 166 24.62 20.06 -1.68
N LEU A 167 23.49 19.64 -1.09
CA LEU A 167 23.18 19.92 0.30
C LEU A 167 24.20 19.30 1.27
N THR A 168 24.59 18.04 1.04
CA THR A 168 25.62 17.41 1.83
C THR A 168 26.94 18.18 1.78
N ARG A 169 27.38 18.61 0.60
CA ARG A 169 28.58 19.45 0.42
C ARG A 169 28.47 20.78 1.17
N LYS A 170 27.34 21.48 1.02
CA LYS A 170 27.11 22.79 1.65
C LYS A 170 27.15 22.71 3.17
N ILE A 171 26.58 21.65 3.73
CA ILE A 171 26.57 21.47 5.18
C ILE A 171 27.97 21.08 5.71
N THR A 172 28.66 20.18 5.03
CA THR A 172 30.03 19.81 5.40
C THR A 172 31.00 20.99 5.28
N SER A 173 30.89 21.83 4.25
CA SER A 173 31.72 23.01 4.09
C SER A 173 31.45 24.07 5.16
N LYS A 174 30.20 24.26 5.58
CA LYS A 174 29.82 25.23 6.62
C LYS A 174 30.38 24.90 8.00
N HIS A 175 30.69 23.62 8.24
CA HIS A 175 31.29 23.13 9.50
C HIS A 175 32.81 22.91 9.40
N GLY A 176 33.48 23.60 8.47
CA GLY A 176 34.95 23.60 8.39
C GLY A 176 35.57 22.33 7.81
N ILE A 177 34.72 21.40 7.32
CA ILE A 177 35.20 20.23 6.60
C ILE A 177 35.35 20.64 5.15
N CYS A 178 36.56 21.03 4.77
CA CYS A 178 36.89 21.35 3.37
C CYS A 178 36.87 20.07 2.54
N CYS A 179 35.70 19.62 2.16
CA CYS A 179 35.50 18.47 1.28
C CYS A 179 35.65 18.92 -0.17
N GLN A 180 36.87 18.95 -0.65
CA GLN A 180 37.06 18.78 -2.09
C GLN A 180 36.66 17.35 -2.45
N PHE A 181 35.38 17.17 -2.77
CA PHE A 181 34.84 15.92 -3.32
C PHE A 181 35.26 15.74 -4.80
N GLN A 182 36.55 15.83 -5.06
CA GLN A 182 37.12 15.28 -6.28
C GLN A 182 37.36 13.79 -6.05
N LYS A 183 37.09 12.96 -7.03
CA LYS A 183 37.18 11.49 -6.99
C LYS A 183 38.50 10.93 -6.46
N ASP A 184 39.52 11.78 -6.44
CA ASP A 184 40.91 11.40 -6.03
C ASP A 184 41.27 11.76 -4.59
N SER A 185 40.42 12.50 -3.86
CA SER A 185 40.77 13.02 -2.52
C SER A 185 40.56 12.00 -1.40
N PHE A 186 39.81 10.92 -1.64
CA PHE A 186 39.61 9.87 -0.62
C PHE A 186 40.87 9.05 -0.29
N LYS A 187 41.91 9.15 -1.09
CA LYS A 187 43.20 8.49 -0.85
C LYS A 187 44.12 9.23 0.12
N ASN A 188 43.80 10.49 0.49
CA ASN A 188 44.60 11.27 1.38
C ASN A 188 44.34 10.93 2.86
N TYR A 189 45.28 10.32 3.53
CA TYR A 189 45.28 9.95 4.94
C TYR A 189 44.88 11.11 5.88
N LYS A 190 45.35 12.34 5.59
CA LYS A 190 44.98 13.56 6.35
C LYS A 190 43.52 13.88 6.30
N PHE A 191 42.85 13.63 5.16
CA PHE A 191 41.39 13.83 5.00
C PHE A 191 40.60 12.80 5.80
N LEU A 192 41.00 11.54 5.82
CA LEU A 192 40.38 10.48 6.63
C LEU A 192 40.53 10.76 8.13
N ILE A 193 41.64 11.32 8.59
CA ILE A 193 41.80 11.72 9.97
C ILE A 193 40.87 12.88 10.32
N SER A 194 40.80 13.91 9.48
CA SER A 194 39.88 15.04 9.71
C SER A 194 38.38 14.61 9.71
N LEU A 195 38.00 13.67 8.88
CA LEU A 195 36.67 13.05 8.94
C LEU A 195 36.49 12.24 10.23
N LYS A 196 37.48 11.44 10.62
CA LYS A 196 37.42 10.63 11.86
C LYS A 196 37.28 11.51 13.10
N THR A 197 38.07 12.56 13.22
CA THR A 197 38.00 13.52 14.34
C THR A 197 36.64 14.27 14.33
N PHE A 198 36.16 14.65 13.17
CA PHE A 198 34.85 15.26 13.03
C PHE A 198 33.72 14.30 13.45
N PHE A 199 33.75 13.04 13.05
CA PHE A 199 32.80 12.03 13.47
C PHE A 199 32.80 11.76 14.97
N ILE A 200 33.98 11.83 15.61
CA ILE A 200 34.11 11.64 17.06
C ILE A 200 33.62 12.87 17.83
N VAL A 201 33.95 14.08 17.36
CA VAL A 201 33.62 15.34 18.06
C VAL A 201 32.22 15.82 17.74
N SER A 202 31.68 15.52 16.53
CA SER A 202 30.42 16.03 16.02
C SER A 202 29.41 14.91 15.69
N GLY A 203 29.46 13.80 16.42
CA GLY A 203 28.54 12.66 16.18
C GLY A 203 27.08 13.10 16.05
N TYR A 204 26.64 14.03 16.88
CA TYR A 204 25.30 14.62 16.82
C TYR A 204 24.99 15.36 15.49
N LEU A 205 25.99 16.03 14.91
CA LEU A 205 25.79 16.75 13.62
C LEU A 205 25.62 15.79 12.46
N ILE A 206 26.26 14.65 12.51
CA ILE A 206 26.15 13.63 11.45
C ILE A 206 24.81 12.93 11.54
N ASP A 207 24.41 12.55 12.74
CA ASP A 207 23.07 11.99 12.96
C ASP A 207 21.99 12.97 12.53
N TYR A 208 22.17 14.27 12.82
CA TYR A 208 21.29 15.32 12.33
C TYR A 208 21.24 15.40 10.79
N LEU A 209 22.40 15.30 10.13
CA LEU A 209 22.50 15.28 8.66
C LEU A 209 21.79 14.07 8.07
N ILE A 210 21.97 12.90 8.65
CA ILE A 210 21.34 11.66 8.22
C ILE A 210 19.81 11.76 8.40
N ILE A 211 19.38 12.27 9.55
CA ILE A 211 17.96 12.50 9.84
C ILE A 211 17.38 13.53 8.86
N PHE A 212 18.09 14.63 8.60
CA PHE A 212 17.66 15.64 7.63
C PHE A 212 17.53 15.06 6.21
N GLN A 213 18.52 14.27 5.77
CA GLN A 213 18.46 13.57 4.49
C GLN A 213 17.24 12.62 4.44
N LYS A 214 16.99 11.88 5.52
CA LYS A 214 15.83 10.98 5.65
C LYS A 214 14.52 11.75 5.53
N ILE A 215 14.33 12.84 6.27
CA ILE A 215 13.11 13.66 6.23
C ILE A 215 12.90 14.25 4.83
N PHE A 216 13.95 14.86 4.25
CA PHE A 216 13.87 15.44 2.92
C PHE A 216 13.51 14.40 1.83
N LEU A 217 14.09 13.21 1.93
CA LEU A 217 13.79 12.11 1.01
C LEU A 217 12.38 11.56 1.24
N SER A 218 11.91 11.47 2.48
CA SER A 218 10.57 10.96 2.80
C SER A 218 9.47 11.90 2.34
N GLU A 219 9.62 13.21 2.47
CA GLU A 219 8.66 14.18 1.92
C GLU A 219 8.56 14.12 0.40
N LEU A 220 9.70 14.00 -0.26
CA LEU A 220 9.72 13.82 -1.71
C LEU A 220 9.15 12.47 -2.14
N TYR A 221 9.23 11.47 -1.26
CA TYR A 221 8.69 10.14 -1.45
C TYR A 221 7.15 10.18 -1.41
N SER A 222 6.56 10.76 -0.37
CA SER A 222 5.10 10.84 -0.21
C SER A 222 4.42 11.62 -1.35
N LYS A 223 4.95 12.79 -1.70
CA LYS A 223 4.44 13.60 -2.83
C LYS A 223 4.45 12.87 -4.17
N ASN A 224 5.46 12.01 -4.40
CA ASN A 224 5.52 11.22 -5.64
C ASN A 224 4.54 10.04 -5.63
N ILE A 225 4.27 9.43 -4.47
CA ILE A 225 3.26 8.36 -4.37
C ILE A 225 1.90 8.90 -4.79
N GLU A 226 1.49 10.01 -4.21
CA GLU A 226 0.19 10.62 -4.49
C GLU A 226 0.03 11.05 -5.95
N SER A 227 1.09 11.56 -6.57
CA SER A 227 1.04 12.02 -7.96
C SER A 227 1.12 10.89 -8.99
N CYS A 228 1.71 9.74 -8.64
CA CYS A 228 1.99 8.66 -9.59
C CYS A 228 0.96 7.54 -9.58
N ILE A 229 0.24 7.32 -8.49
CA ILE A 229 -0.71 6.23 -8.37
C ILE A 229 -2.12 6.80 -8.16
N PRO A 230 -3.11 6.42 -8.96
CA PRO A 230 -3.15 5.38 -10.01
C PRO A 230 -2.85 5.86 -11.42
N GLY A 231 -2.67 7.17 -11.63
CA GLY A 231 -2.66 7.78 -12.98
C GLY A 231 -1.46 7.46 -13.86
N ALA A 232 -0.33 7.07 -13.28
CA ALA A 232 0.92 6.85 -14.01
C ALA A 232 1.04 5.47 -14.67
N LEU A 233 0.25 4.50 -14.25
CA LEU A 233 0.26 3.17 -14.83
C LEU A 233 -0.32 3.16 -16.25
N GLU A 234 0.19 2.29 -17.11
CA GLU A 234 -0.26 2.16 -18.49
C GLU A 234 -1.73 1.73 -18.55
N LYS A 235 -2.07 0.69 -17.77
CA LYS A 235 -3.45 0.24 -17.63
C LYS A 235 -4.23 1.13 -16.65
N LYS A 236 -5.46 1.48 -17.00
CA LYS A 236 -6.38 2.19 -16.12
C LYS A 236 -6.72 1.33 -14.89
N LEU A 237 -7.12 1.97 -13.79
CA LEU A 237 -7.47 1.27 -12.55
C LEU A 237 -8.47 0.13 -12.75
N ILE A 238 -9.47 0.33 -13.62
CA ILE A 238 -10.52 -0.67 -13.89
C ILE A 238 -9.98 -1.92 -14.59
N ASP A 239 -8.93 -1.80 -15.38
CA ASP A 239 -8.34 -2.90 -16.17
C ASP A 239 -7.07 -3.45 -15.51
N ASN A 240 -6.63 -2.83 -14.41
CA ASN A 240 -5.41 -3.17 -13.70
C ASN A 240 -5.72 -3.99 -12.45
N GLY A 241 -5.43 -5.30 -12.49
CA GLY A 241 -5.66 -6.21 -11.38
C GLY A 241 -4.85 -5.87 -10.13
N PHE A 242 -3.58 -5.50 -10.29
CA PHE A 242 -2.71 -5.15 -9.18
C PHE A 242 -3.16 -3.84 -8.49
N ALA A 243 -3.50 -2.81 -9.28
CA ALA A 243 -3.99 -1.55 -8.75
C ALA A 243 -5.35 -1.70 -8.04
N LYS A 244 -6.26 -2.53 -8.57
CA LYS A 244 -7.52 -2.88 -7.88
C LYS A 244 -7.27 -3.51 -6.51
N MET A 245 -6.39 -4.50 -6.45
CA MET A 245 -6.08 -5.24 -5.23
C MET A 245 -5.51 -4.32 -4.15
N THR A 246 -4.60 -3.43 -4.50
CA THR A 246 -3.93 -2.51 -3.56
C THR A 246 -4.80 -1.33 -3.18
N SER A 247 -5.55 -0.75 -4.12
CA SER A 247 -6.42 0.40 -3.84
C SER A 247 -7.68 0.02 -3.04
N SER A 248 -8.24 -1.17 -3.27
CA SER A 248 -9.34 -1.69 -2.46
C SER A 248 -8.92 -2.05 -1.03
N GLY A 249 -7.61 -2.21 -0.79
CA GLY A 249 -7.07 -2.66 0.48
C GLY A 249 -7.28 -4.15 0.75
N ALA A 250 -7.63 -4.93 -0.27
CA ALA A 250 -7.80 -6.37 -0.14
C ALA A 250 -6.47 -7.06 0.19
N LYS A 251 -5.41 -6.73 -0.55
CA LYS A 251 -4.06 -7.25 -0.30
C LYS A 251 -3.01 -6.29 -0.86
N GLY A 252 -1.90 -6.16 -0.12
CA GLY A 252 -0.85 -5.21 -0.46
C GLY A 252 -1.20 -3.76 -0.07
N SER A 253 -0.26 -2.87 -0.26
CA SER A 253 -0.41 -1.45 0.01
C SER A 253 0.08 -0.61 -1.17
N SER A 254 -0.25 0.67 -1.19
CA SER A 254 0.32 1.62 -2.15
C SER A 254 1.84 1.67 -2.08
N LEU A 255 2.42 1.38 -0.91
CA LEU A 255 3.87 1.26 -0.73
C LEU A 255 4.47 0.13 -1.58
N ASN A 256 3.79 -1.02 -1.67
CA ASN A 256 4.27 -2.14 -2.49
C ASN A 256 4.30 -1.76 -3.98
N VAL A 257 3.23 -1.10 -4.48
CA VAL A 257 3.20 -0.57 -5.86
C VAL A 257 4.37 0.38 -6.09
N PHE A 258 4.61 1.26 -5.12
CA PHE A 258 5.68 2.24 -5.18
C PHE A 258 7.06 1.58 -5.25
N GLN A 259 7.34 0.62 -4.38
CA GLN A 259 8.62 -0.10 -4.35
C GLN A 259 8.89 -0.89 -5.63
N ILE A 260 7.85 -1.47 -6.21
CA ILE A 260 7.97 -2.23 -7.45
C ILE A 260 8.16 -1.29 -8.65
N CYS A 261 7.36 -0.23 -8.75
CA CYS A 261 7.25 0.59 -9.95
C CYS A 261 8.12 1.85 -9.94
N LEU A 262 8.40 2.46 -8.77
CA LEU A 262 9.11 3.74 -8.66
C LEU A 262 10.52 3.61 -8.08
N GLN A 263 10.64 3.29 -6.79
CA GLN A 263 11.91 3.13 -6.06
C GLN A 263 11.67 2.44 -4.72
N LEU A 264 12.67 1.76 -4.17
CA LEU A 264 12.55 1.16 -2.83
C LEU A 264 12.52 2.20 -1.71
N GLY A 265 13.38 3.23 -1.81
CA GLY A 265 13.47 4.27 -0.79
C GLY A 265 14.47 3.96 0.32
N GLN A 266 14.26 4.54 1.50
CA GLN A 266 15.13 4.37 2.66
C GLN A 266 14.93 3.00 3.30
N ILE A 267 16.01 2.27 3.47
CA ILE A 267 16.07 1.04 4.26
C ILE A 267 16.45 1.41 5.69
N GLU A 268 15.67 0.92 6.63
CA GLU A 268 15.84 1.15 8.06
C GLU A 268 15.94 -0.16 8.80
N LEU A 269 16.71 -0.16 9.88
CA LEU A 269 16.81 -1.25 10.84
C LEU A 269 16.39 -0.71 12.21
N GLU A 270 15.44 -1.37 12.87
CA GLU A 270 14.89 -0.94 14.16
C GLU A 270 14.40 0.53 14.16
N GLY A 271 13.89 1.01 13.02
CA GLY A 271 13.45 2.40 12.84
C GLY A 271 14.56 3.42 12.69
N LYS A 272 15.81 2.99 12.63
CA LYS A 272 17.01 3.84 12.46
C LYS A 272 17.67 3.59 11.11
N CYS A 273 18.45 4.56 10.65
CA CYS A 273 19.35 4.35 9.53
C CYS A 273 20.41 3.28 9.87
N ILE A 274 20.98 2.68 8.84
CA ILE A 274 21.94 1.59 8.99
C ILE A 274 23.12 2.01 9.84
N ALA A 275 23.42 1.23 10.88
CA ALA A 275 24.51 1.49 11.81
C ALA A 275 25.86 1.36 11.11
N ARG A 276 26.82 2.18 11.53
CA ARG A 276 28.21 2.15 11.06
C ARG A 276 29.08 1.34 12.01
N VAL A 277 29.97 0.54 11.46
CA VAL A 277 31.01 -0.12 12.27
C VAL A 277 32.07 0.89 12.77
N LYS A 278 32.93 0.48 13.69
CA LYS A 278 33.96 1.31 14.30
C LYS A 278 34.84 2.06 13.28
N TYR A 279 35.04 1.51 12.10
CA TYR A 279 35.79 2.13 11.00
C TYR A 279 34.98 3.12 10.16
N GLY A 280 33.76 3.47 10.57
CA GLY A 280 32.89 4.43 9.90
C GLY A 280 32.23 3.92 8.60
N LYS A 281 32.31 2.63 8.31
CA LYS A 281 31.67 2.00 7.14
C LYS A 281 30.30 1.41 7.50
N THR A 282 29.37 1.47 6.58
CA THR A 282 28.10 0.72 6.66
C THR A 282 28.25 -0.66 6.02
N LEU A 283 28.91 -0.72 4.86
CA LEU A 283 29.28 -1.96 4.18
C LEU A 283 30.73 -1.87 3.68
N PRO A 284 31.41 -3.00 3.46
CA PRO A 284 32.79 -3.00 2.95
C PRO A 284 32.98 -2.26 1.62
N ALA A 285 31.94 -2.22 0.79
CA ALA A 285 31.94 -1.59 -0.53
C ALA A 285 31.92 -0.05 -0.49
N PHE A 286 31.55 0.56 0.64
CA PHE A 286 31.60 2.02 0.82
C PHE A 286 32.89 2.46 1.47
N ASP A 287 33.26 3.70 1.18
CA ASP A 287 34.40 4.32 1.85
C ASP A 287 34.09 4.61 3.32
N SER A 288 35.16 4.72 4.12
CA SER A 288 35.03 5.09 5.53
C SER A 288 34.41 6.49 5.63
N TYR A 289 33.41 6.64 6.51
CA TYR A 289 32.72 7.91 6.77
C TYR A 289 32.00 8.52 5.54
N ASP A 290 31.60 7.70 4.57
CA ASP A 290 30.79 8.16 3.46
C ASP A 290 29.39 8.59 3.96
N ILE A 291 29.04 9.86 3.71
CA ILE A 291 27.78 10.49 4.13
C ILE A 291 26.74 10.42 3.00
N SER A 292 27.04 9.76 1.88
CA SER A 292 26.09 9.66 0.77
C SER A 292 24.80 8.96 1.20
N PRO A 293 23.66 9.31 0.62
CA PRO A 293 22.39 8.63 0.93
C PRO A 293 22.47 7.13 0.63
N GLU A 294 23.19 6.75 -0.41
CA GLU A 294 23.41 5.37 -0.79
C GLU A 294 24.14 4.59 0.31
N ALA A 295 25.19 5.19 0.91
CA ALA A 295 25.91 4.58 2.03
C ALA A 295 25.03 4.47 3.30
N ASN A 296 24.06 5.36 3.46
CA ASN A 296 23.10 5.33 4.58
C ASN A 296 21.88 4.45 4.32
N GLY A 297 21.86 3.66 3.23
CA GLY A 297 20.82 2.69 2.93
C GLY A 297 19.65 3.24 2.13
N PHE A 298 19.84 4.36 1.41
CA PHE A 298 18.79 4.84 0.49
C PHE A 298 18.94 4.20 -0.88
N VAL A 299 17.89 3.47 -1.32
CA VAL A 299 17.84 2.75 -2.59
C VAL A 299 17.07 3.57 -3.62
N PHE A 300 17.75 4.00 -4.68
CA PHE A 300 17.15 4.75 -5.78
C PHE A 300 16.51 3.85 -6.84
N GLN A 301 16.88 2.59 -6.86
CA GLN A 301 16.39 1.61 -7.84
C GLN A 301 15.00 1.09 -7.44
N ARG A 302 14.33 0.42 -8.37
CA ARG A 302 13.03 -0.24 -8.20
C ARG A 302 13.15 -1.74 -8.50
N PHE A 303 12.26 -2.55 -7.98
CA PHE A 303 12.26 -3.98 -8.27
C PHE A 303 12.07 -4.30 -9.76
N LEU A 304 11.21 -3.55 -10.45
CA LEU A 304 10.91 -3.81 -11.87
C LEU A 304 12.15 -3.73 -12.79
N THR A 305 13.10 -2.85 -12.49
CA THR A 305 14.36 -2.73 -13.26
C THR A 305 15.53 -3.46 -12.62
N GLY A 306 15.35 -4.02 -11.44
CA GLY A 306 16.40 -4.62 -10.63
C GLY A 306 17.11 -3.61 -9.73
N ILE A 307 17.78 -4.11 -8.71
CA ILE A 307 18.54 -3.37 -7.70
C ILE A 307 20.01 -3.80 -7.76
N LEU A 308 20.89 -2.87 -7.37
CA LEU A 308 22.33 -3.15 -7.32
C LEU A 308 22.66 -4.13 -6.18
N PRO A 309 23.72 -4.94 -6.27
CA PRO A 309 24.08 -5.91 -5.22
C PRO A 309 24.23 -5.28 -3.83
N ILE A 310 24.78 -4.08 -3.73
CA ILE A 310 24.96 -3.34 -2.47
C ILE A 310 23.60 -2.93 -1.90
N GLU A 311 22.72 -2.39 -2.74
CA GLU A 311 21.36 -2.00 -2.36
C GLU A 311 20.54 -3.23 -1.95
N TYR A 312 20.70 -4.34 -2.66
CA TYR A 312 20.09 -5.63 -2.31
C TYR A 312 20.51 -6.13 -0.95
N PHE A 313 21.79 -5.98 -0.59
CA PHE A 313 22.27 -6.38 0.72
C PHE A 313 21.57 -5.62 1.85
N PHE A 314 21.39 -4.31 1.73
CA PHE A 314 20.61 -3.53 2.68
C PHE A 314 19.16 -4.01 2.77
N HIS A 315 18.55 -4.30 1.63
CA HIS A 315 17.20 -4.85 1.61
C HIS A 315 17.10 -6.20 2.32
N CYS A 316 18.10 -7.09 2.14
CA CYS A 316 18.18 -8.36 2.85
C CYS A 316 18.32 -8.19 4.37
N MET A 317 19.08 -7.19 4.84
CA MET A 317 19.17 -6.90 6.27
C MET A 317 17.82 -6.54 6.87
N ALA A 318 17.05 -5.66 6.22
CA ALA A 318 15.72 -5.29 6.67
C ALA A 318 14.72 -6.45 6.59
N ALA A 319 14.78 -7.25 5.53
CA ALA A 319 13.95 -8.44 5.38
C ALA A 319 14.23 -9.47 6.48
N ARG A 320 15.50 -9.68 6.83
CA ARG A 320 15.91 -10.57 7.95
C ARG A 320 15.35 -10.07 9.27
N GLU A 321 15.44 -8.77 9.55
CA GLU A 321 14.83 -8.18 10.76
C GLU A 321 13.33 -8.47 10.83
N GLY A 322 12.59 -8.25 9.75
CA GLY A 322 11.17 -8.57 9.69
C GLY A 322 10.85 -10.05 9.93
N LEU A 323 11.66 -10.95 9.39
CA LEU A 323 11.51 -12.40 9.61
C LEU A 323 11.79 -12.79 11.07
N LEU A 324 12.86 -12.25 11.67
CA LEU A 324 13.20 -12.49 13.08
C LEU A 324 12.13 -11.93 14.01
N ASP A 325 11.64 -10.73 13.76
CA ASP A 325 10.56 -10.12 14.52
C ASP A 325 9.30 -10.99 14.51
N THR A 326 8.90 -11.48 13.35
CA THR A 326 7.73 -12.36 13.21
C THR A 326 7.92 -13.67 13.98
N ALA A 327 9.09 -14.31 13.88
CA ALA A 327 9.34 -15.60 14.51
C ALA A 327 9.51 -15.51 16.03
N ILE A 328 10.31 -14.54 16.52
CA ILE A 328 10.67 -14.43 17.93
C ILE A 328 9.57 -13.75 18.75
N LYS A 329 9.03 -12.63 18.28
CA LYS A 329 7.99 -11.89 19.01
C LYS A 329 6.71 -12.69 19.21
N THR A 330 6.34 -13.53 18.25
CA THR A 330 5.16 -14.43 18.37
C THR A 330 5.36 -15.44 19.49
N SER A 331 6.53 -16.06 19.57
CA SER A 331 6.84 -17.04 20.62
C SER A 331 6.84 -16.38 22.01
N GLN A 332 7.50 -15.24 22.16
CA GLN A 332 7.59 -14.52 23.43
C GLN A 332 6.23 -14.03 23.91
N SER A 333 5.44 -13.39 23.03
CA SER A 333 4.11 -12.90 23.38
C SER A 333 3.14 -14.05 23.72
N GLY A 334 3.23 -15.18 23.04
CA GLY A 334 2.45 -16.36 23.34
C GLY A 334 2.77 -16.98 24.71
N TYR A 335 4.06 -17.01 25.08
CA TYR A 335 4.47 -17.47 26.41
C TYR A 335 3.98 -16.53 27.52
N ILE A 336 4.11 -15.23 27.35
CA ILE A 336 3.62 -14.23 28.31
C ILE A 336 2.09 -14.32 28.44
N GLN A 337 1.36 -14.42 27.31
CA GLN A 337 -0.08 -14.59 27.32
C GLN A 337 -0.49 -15.85 28.12
N ARG A 338 0.17 -17.00 27.87
CA ARG A 338 -0.11 -18.23 28.62
C ARG A 338 0.11 -18.04 30.13
N SER A 339 1.20 -17.39 30.51
CA SER A 339 1.54 -17.12 31.91
C SER A 339 0.47 -16.25 32.57
N LEU A 340 0.06 -15.16 31.91
CA LEU A 340 -0.96 -14.23 32.44
C LEU A 340 -2.34 -14.87 32.56
N VAL A 341 -2.70 -15.78 31.65
CA VAL A 341 -4.01 -16.46 31.70
C VAL A 341 -4.03 -17.55 32.81
N LYS A 342 -2.86 -18.13 33.18
CA LYS A 342 -2.76 -19.14 34.21
C LYS A 342 -2.63 -18.59 35.63
N HIS A 343 -2.20 -17.37 35.80
CA HIS A 343 -2.12 -16.64 37.08
C HIS A 343 -3.42 -15.85 37.33
#